data_b47de917d324251a6ab9f96cce8940d4
#
_entry.id   b47de917d324251a6ab9f96cce8940d4
#
_cell.length_a   1.000
_cell.length_b   1.000
_cell.length_c   1.000
_cell.angle_alpha   90.00
_cell.angle_beta   90.00
_cell.angle_gamma   90.00
#
_symmetry.space_group_name_H-M   'P 1'
#
loop_
_entity.id
_entity.type
_entity.pdbx_description
1 polymer ?
#
loop_
_entity_poly.entity_id
_entity_poly.type
_entity_poly.pdbx_seq_one_letter_code
_entity_poly.pdbx_strand_id
1 'polypeptide(L)'
;MTSARFRRALHERFGDPRDVLRVVEVDEEYPAADAIVIRMEAAAMHIADLRTIEGADMFRNPLPRTPGFEGVGRVLRVGAAVSAYSIGDRVFPGLASGTFSEQVRCTVSRCMPAPEGDAAQLSLLTVNGPTAAVLLDDFVALNAGDWLIQNAANSNCGRFVLQLARQRGIKTVNVVR
;
A
#
# COMPACT_ATOMS: atom_id res chain seq x y z
N MET A 1 -34.01 -1.74 -6.36
CA MET A 1 -33.03 -1.63 -5.26
C MET A 1 -31.89 -0.77 -5.78
N THR A 2 -31.70 0.44 -5.26
CA THR A 2 -30.54 1.27 -5.60
C THR A 2 -29.30 0.55 -5.07
N SER A 3 -28.40 0.16 -5.98
CA SER A 3 -27.07 -0.36 -5.60
C SER A 3 -26.38 0.69 -4.73
N ALA A 4 -25.79 0.26 -3.62
CA ALA A 4 -24.95 1.15 -2.83
C ALA A 4 -23.72 1.56 -3.66
N ARG A 5 -23.27 2.80 -3.52
CA ARG A 5 -22.18 3.38 -4.31
C ARG A 5 -21.00 3.71 -3.41
N PHE A 6 -19.79 3.69 -3.97
CA PHE A 6 -18.58 4.09 -3.30
C PHE A 6 -17.71 4.96 -4.22
N ARG A 7 -16.77 5.68 -3.63
CA ARG A 7 -15.89 6.60 -4.35
C ARG A 7 -14.51 5.99 -4.54
N ARG A 8 -13.92 6.29 -5.70
CA ARG A 8 -12.52 5.97 -5.97
C ARG A 8 -11.87 7.06 -6.82
N ALA A 9 -10.54 7.21 -6.69
CA ALA A 9 -9.76 7.98 -7.63
C ALA A 9 -9.60 7.18 -8.94
N LEU A 10 -9.71 7.84 -10.07
CA LEU A 10 -9.60 7.21 -11.39
C LEU A 10 -8.79 8.11 -12.32
N HIS A 11 -7.96 7.50 -13.18
CA HIS A 11 -7.41 8.18 -14.35
C HIS A 11 -7.60 7.30 -15.60
N GLU A 12 -7.88 7.96 -16.73
CA GLU A 12 -8.16 7.32 -18.02
C GLU A 12 -7.05 7.59 -19.05
N ARG A 13 -6.09 8.44 -18.70
CA ARG A 13 -4.89 8.74 -19.47
C ARG A 13 -3.73 8.99 -18.54
N PHE A 14 -2.52 8.82 -19.04
CA PHE A 14 -1.31 9.22 -18.31
C PHE A 14 -1.11 10.72 -18.40
N GLY A 15 -0.47 11.31 -17.39
CA GLY A 15 -0.17 12.74 -17.34
C GLY A 15 0.02 13.26 -15.91
N ASP A 16 0.08 14.59 -15.77
CA ASP A 16 0.18 15.20 -14.45
C ASP A 16 -1.01 14.77 -13.58
N PRO A 17 -0.77 14.23 -12.38
CA PRO A 17 -1.83 13.80 -11.49
C PRO A 17 -2.91 14.85 -11.24
N ARG A 18 -2.55 16.14 -11.24
CA ARG A 18 -3.50 17.25 -11.05
C ARG A 18 -4.51 17.39 -12.20
N ASP A 19 -4.12 16.94 -13.39
CA ASP A 19 -4.91 17.08 -14.61
C ASP A 19 -5.69 15.82 -14.99
N VAL A 20 -5.21 14.65 -14.52
CA VAL A 20 -5.77 13.37 -14.97
C VAL A 20 -6.54 12.61 -13.89
N LEU A 21 -6.25 12.86 -12.60
CA LEU A 21 -6.98 12.22 -11.50
C LEU A 21 -8.32 12.91 -11.27
N ARG A 22 -9.35 12.07 -11.09
CA ARG A 22 -10.68 12.51 -10.66
C ARG A 22 -11.29 11.51 -9.70
N VAL A 23 -12.12 11.97 -8.81
CA VAL A 23 -12.92 11.12 -7.94
C VAL A 23 -14.21 10.79 -8.67
N VAL A 24 -14.51 9.51 -8.76
CA VAL A 24 -15.74 8.99 -9.38
C VAL A 24 -16.52 8.15 -8.39
N GLU A 25 -17.84 8.15 -8.53
CA GLU A 25 -18.72 7.21 -7.84
C GLU A 25 -19.00 6.01 -8.75
N VAL A 26 -18.85 4.82 -8.18
CA VAL A 26 -19.10 3.55 -8.87
C VAL A 26 -20.01 2.66 -8.03
N ASP A 27 -20.69 1.73 -8.69
CA ASP A 27 -21.54 0.78 -7.99
C ASP A 27 -20.67 -0.21 -7.17
N GLU A 28 -21.25 -0.71 -6.07
CA GLU A 28 -20.58 -1.71 -5.23
C GLU A 28 -20.16 -2.94 -6.03
N GLU A 29 -18.96 -3.39 -5.75
CA GLU A 29 -18.40 -4.60 -6.33
C GLU A 29 -18.72 -5.82 -5.46
N TYR A 30 -19.10 -6.93 -6.11
CA TYR A 30 -19.18 -8.23 -5.47
C TYR A 30 -17.89 -9.02 -5.75
N PRO A 31 -17.37 -9.78 -4.76
CA PRO A 31 -16.16 -10.54 -4.95
C PRO A 31 -16.39 -11.72 -5.91
N ALA A 32 -15.38 -12.06 -6.71
CA ALA A 32 -15.29 -13.37 -7.35
C ALA A 32 -15.19 -14.46 -6.28
N ALA A 33 -15.35 -15.73 -6.66
CA ALA A 33 -15.39 -16.83 -5.71
C ALA A 33 -14.14 -16.90 -4.80
N ASP A 34 -12.95 -16.57 -5.32
CA ASP A 34 -11.65 -16.61 -4.66
C ASP A 34 -11.14 -15.23 -4.17
N ALA A 35 -12.02 -14.23 -4.14
CA ALA A 35 -11.67 -12.85 -3.80
C ALA A 35 -12.44 -12.32 -2.59
N ILE A 36 -11.95 -11.22 -2.03
CA ILE A 36 -12.60 -10.45 -0.99
C ILE A 36 -12.79 -9.01 -1.45
N VAL A 37 -13.80 -8.33 -0.90
CA VAL A 37 -13.95 -6.88 -0.98
C VAL A 37 -13.53 -6.29 0.36
N ILE A 38 -12.63 -5.35 0.32
CA ILE A 38 -12.03 -4.69 1.48
C ILE A 38 -12.55 -3.26 1.54
N ARG A 39 -13.11 -2.83 2.66
CA ARG A 39 -13.35 -1.42 2.96
C ARG A 39 -12.05 -0.82 3.47
N MET A 40 -11.49 0.13 2.73
CA MET A 40 -10.23 0.77 3.08
C MET A 40 -10.40 1.67 4.30
N GLU A 41 -9.44 1.57 5.24
CA GLU A 41 -9.33 2.43 6.42
C GLU A 41 -8.28 3.52 6.19
N ALA A 42 -7.17 3.18 5.54
CA ALA A 42 -6.12 4.11 5.16
C ALA A 42 -5.32 3.60 3.95
N ALA A 43 -4.81 4.53 3.16
CA ALA A 43 -3.90 4.25 2.05
C ALA A 43 -2.74 5.26 2.07
N ALA A 44 -1.52 4.78 1.87
CA ALA A 44 -0.35 5.62 1.77
C ALA A 44 -0.17 6.15 0.34
N MET A 45 0.33 7.36 0.21
CA MET A 45 0.74 7.94 -1.07
C MET A 45 2.27 7.88 -1.19
N HIS A 46 2.74 7.31 -2.29
CA HIS A 46 4.17 7.20 -2.63
C HIS A 46 4.51 7.98 -3.89
N ILE A 47 5.78 8.28 -4.04
CA ILE A 47 6.28 8.82 -5.32
C ILE A 47 6.00 7.86 -6.49
N ALA A 48 5.97 6.55 -6.23
CA ALA A 48 5.63 5.53 -7.21
C ALA A 48 4.19 5.66 -7.72
N ASP A 49 3.23 6.07 -6.89
CA ASP A 49 1.86 6.34 -7.33
C ASP A 49 1.84 7.48 -8.35
N LEU A 50 2.54 8.58 -8.07
CA LEU A 50 2.63 9.72 -8.99
C LEU A 50 3.29 9.32 -10.31
N ARG A 51 4.42 8.60 -10.24
CA ARG A 51 5.12 8.11 -11.44
C ARG A 51 4.26 7.18 -12.29
N THR A 52 3.47 6.32 -11.65
CA THR A 52 2.54 5.44 -12.35
C THR A 52 1.44 6.22 -13.06
N ILE A 53 0.90 7.26 -12.44
CA ILE A 53 -0.12 8.14 -13.04
C ILE A 53 0.48 8.94 -14.20
N GLU A 54 1.74 9.38 -14.08
CA GLU A 54 2.49 10.05 -15.14
C GLU A 54 2.81 9.12 -16.33
N GLY A 55 2.76 7.80 -16.15
CA GLY A 55 3.01 6.81 -17.18
C GLY A 55 4.44 6.27 -17.22
N ALA A 56 5.17 6.32 -16.10
CA ALA A 56 6.50 5.70 -16.00
C ALA A 56 6.43 4.20 -16.30
N ASP A 57 7.34 3.72 -17.13
CA ASP A 57 7.27 2.39 -17.75
C ASP A 57 7.28 1.21 -16.77
N MET A 58 7.93 1.35 -15.61
CA MET A 58 8.06 0.27 -14.63
C MET A 58 6.71 -0.26 -14.12
N PHE A 59 5.64 0.57 -14.18
CA PHE A 59 4.32 0.23 -13.64
C PHE A 59 3.19 0.52 -14.63
N ARG A 60 3.47 0.43 -15.91
CA ARG A 60 2.49 0.69 -16.96
C ARG A 60 1.41 -0.39 -16.95
N ASN A 61 0.29 -0.07 -16.33
CA ASN A 61 -0.89 -0.93 -16.30
C ASN A 61 -1.97 -0.40 -17.24
N PRO A 62 -2.90 -1.26 -17.70
CA PRO A 62 -4.03 -0.83 -18.51
C PRO A 62 -4.84 0.29 -17.86
N LEU A 63 -5.35 1.19 -18.69
CA LEU A 63 -6.29 2.23 -18.32
C LEU A 63 -7.73 1.83 -18.75
N PRO A 64 -8.78 2.31 -18.09
CA PRO A 64 -8.76 3.21 -16.92
C PRO A 64 -8.30 2.52 -15.63
N ARG A 65 -7.72 3.29 -14.69
CA ARG A 65 -7.14 2.72 -13.48
C ARG A 65 -7.38 3.58 -12.22
N THR A 66 -7.57 2.89 -11.10
CA THR A 66 -7.47 3.46 -9.76
C THR A 66 -6.03 3.29 -9.26
N PRO A 67 -5.32 4.37 -8.86
CA PRO A 67 -3.98 4.26 -8.30
C PRO A 67 -4.02 3.81 -6.84
N GLY A 68 -2.83 3.61 -6.26
CA GLY A 68 -2.63 3.25 -4.86
C GLY A 68 -1.91 1.92 -4.72
N PHE A 69 -0.69 1.97 -4.18
CA PHE A 69 0.19 0.81 -4.02
C PHE A 69 -0.11 0.01 -2.77
N GLU A 70 -0.29 0.67 -1.64
CA GLU A 70 -0.50 0.01 -0.35
C GLU A 70 -1.58 0.70 0.48
N GLY A 71 -2.05 -0.01 1.49
CA GLY A 71 -3.05 0.46 2.41
C GLY A 71 -3.49 -0.66 3.36
N VAL A 72 -4.42 -0.37 4.22
CA VAL A 72 -5.03 -1.30 5.16
C VAL A 72 -6.53 -1.09 5.20
N GLY A 73 -7.28 -2.15 5.41
CA GLY A 73 -8.73 -2.07 5.52
C GLY A 73 -9.33 -3.32 6.15
N ARG A 74 -10.65 -3.36 6.19
CA ARG A 74 -11.39 -4.51 6.73
C ARG A 74 -12.19 -5.21 5.65
N VAL A 75 -12.23 -6.52 5.75
CA VAL A 75 -13.04 -7.37 4.87
C VAL A 75 -14.50 -6.99 5.00
N LEU A 76 -15.09 -6.56 3.91
CA LEU A 76 -16.50 -6.16 3.80
C LEU A 76 -17.37 -7.31 3.26
N ARG A 77 -16.81 -8.09 2.31
CA ARG A 77 -17.48 -9.25 1.69
C ARG A 77 -16.45 -10.31 1.36
N VAL A 78 -16.88 -11.56 1.35
CA VAL A 78 -16.06 -12.72 0.99
C VAL A 78 -16.71 -13.47 -0.18
N GLY A 79 -15.88 -13.97 -1.09
CA GLY A 79 -16.31 -14.85 -2.17
C GLY A 79 -16.64 -16.26 -1.68
N ALA A 80 -17.42 -16.99 -2.45
CA ALA A 80 -17.98 -18.29 -2.03
C ALA A 80 -16.92 -19.39 -1.75
N ALA A 81 -15.72 -19.29 -2.32
CA ALA A 81 -14.62 -20.23 -2.09
C ALA A 81 -13.61 -19.73 -1.04
N VAL A 82 -13.84 -18.58 -0.41
CA VAL A 82 -12.94 -18.02 0.59
C VAL A 82 -13.23 -18.59 1.97
N SER A 83 -12.24 -19.26 2.55
CA SER A 83 -12.26 -19.76 3.93
C SER A 83 -11.20 -19.14 4.83
N ALA A 84 -10.21 -18.43 4.25
CA ALA A 84 -9.07 -17.89 4.98
C ALA A 84 -9.38 -16.55 5.68
N TYR A 85 -10.48 -15.88 5.33
CA TYR A 85 -10.88 -14.59 5.89
C TYR A 85 -12.36 -14.56 6.19
N SER A 86 -12.71 -13.78 7.21
CA SER A 86 -14.07 -13.49 7.64
C SER A 86 -14.38 -11.99 7.50
N ILE A 87 -15.66 -11.64 7.40
CA ILE A 87 -16.09 -10.23 7.41
C ILE A 87 -15.62 -9.58 8.72
N GLY A 88 -15.01 -8.40 8.59
CA GLY A 88 -14.44 -7.65 9.71
C GLY A 88 -12.94 -7.88 9.93
N ASP A 89 -12.36 -8.96 9.39
CA ASP A 89 -10.91 -9.18 9.49
C ASP A 89 -10.13 -8.01 8.90
N ARG A 90 -9.05 -7.63 9.56
CA ARG A 90 -8.19 -6.56 9.09
C ARG A 90 -7.12 -7.12 8.18
N VAL A 91 -6.96 -6.49 7.01
CA VAL A 91 -6.08 -7.02 5.95
C VAL A 91 -5.32 -5.92 5.22
N PHE A 92 -4.16 -6.28 4.72
CA PHE A 92 -3.46 -5.53 3.68
C PHE A 92 -3.87 -6.09 2.32
N PRO A 93 -4.41 -5.28 1.40
CA PRO A 93 -4.62 -5.72 0.01
C PRO A 93 -3.28 -5.96 -0.68
N GLY A 94 -3.29 -6.74 -1.73
CA GLY A 94 -2.09 -6.96 -2.55
C GLY A 94 -1.51 -5.65 -3.09
N LEU A 95 -0.20 -5.63 -3.30
CA LEU A 95 0.51 -4.48 -3.84
C LEU A 95 -0.14 -3.98 -5.14
N ALA A 96 -0.28 -2.66 -5.29
CA ALA A 96 -0.87 -2.00 -6.45
C ALA A 96 -2.33 -2.39 -6.75
N SER A 97 -3.11 -2.68 -5.71
CA SER A 97 -4.53 -3.06 -5.83
C SER A 97 -5.49 -1.87 -6.04
N GLY A 98 -5.00 -0.65 -6.19
CA GLY A 98 -5.85 0.54 -6.37
C GLY A 98 -6.42 1.04 -5.06
N THR A 99 -5.57 1.24 -4.07
CA THR A 99 -5.99 1.57 -2.69
C THR A 99 -6.53 2.99 -2.51
N PHE A 100 -6.44 3.86 -3.54
CA PHE A 100 -7.12 5.17 -3.52
C PHE A 100 -8.60 5.04 -3.84
N SER A 101 -9.25 4.20 -3.09
CA SER A 101 -10.65 3.81 -3.23
C SER A 101 -11.25 3.52 -1.85
N GLU A 102 -12.55 3.76 -1.66
CA GLU A 102 -13.25 3.35 -0.44
C GLU A 102 -13.41 1.83 -0.34
N GLN A 103 -13.43 1.13 -1.49
CA GLN A 103 -13.47 -0.33 -1.55
C GLN A 103 -12.46 -0.86 -2.56
N VAL A 104 -11.80 -1.96 -2.22
CA VAL A 104 -10.85 -2.67 -3.08
C VAL A 104 -11.25 -4.14 -3.17
N ARG A 105 -11.35 -4.66 -4.39
CA ARG A 105 -11.48 -6.10 -4.63
C ARG A 105 -10.09 -6.70 -4.80
N CYS A 106 -9.80 -7.75 -4.04
CA CYS A 106 -8.49 -8.42 -4.07
C CYS A 106 -8.66 -9.93 -4.01
N THR A 107 -7.92 -10.68 -4.84
CA THR A 107 -7.82 -12.13 -4.72
C THR A 107 -7.13 -12.50 -3.42
N VAL A 108 -7.65 -13.48 -2.70
CA VAL A 108 -7.19 -13.89 -1.37
C VAL A 108 -5.69 -14.19 -1.33
N SER A 109 -5.15 -14.84 -2.36
CA SER A 109 -3.71 -15.16 -2.44
C SER A 109 -2.78 -13.95 -2.47
N ARG A 110 -3.31 -12.75 -2.72
CA ARG A 110 -2.57 -11.49 -2.70
C ARG A 110 -2.75 -10.69 -1.42
N CYS A 111 -3.68 -11.09 -0.56
CA CYS A 111 -3.97 -10.42 0.70
C CYS A 111 -3.09 -10.96 1.83
N MET A 112 -2.79 -10.11 2.79
CA MET A 112 -2.10 -10.50 4.02
C MET A 112 -2.92 -10.06 5.24
N PRO A 113 -2.98 -10.88 6.31
CA PRO A 113 -3.57 -10.45 7.57
C PRO A 113 -2.83 -9.21 8.11
N ALA A 114 -3.58 -8.25 8.62
CA ALA A 114 -3.03 -7.08 9.27
C ALA A 114 -3.31 -7.13 10.78
N PRO A 115 -2.36 -6.70 11.63
CA PRO A 115 -2.59 -6.61 13.07
C PRO A 115 -3.56 -5.47 13.39
N GLU A 116 -4.09 -5.47 14.61
CA GLU A 116 -4.77 -4.30 15.14
C GLU A 116 -3.75 -3.19 15.43
N GLY A 117 -4.16 -1.94 15.28
CA GLY A 117 -3.30 -0.78 15.45
C GLY A 117 -3.82 0.46 14.73
N ASP A 118 -3.04 1.51 14.73
CA ASP A 118 -3.35 2.74 14.00
C ASP A 118 -3.31 2.50 12.49
N ALA A 119 -4.42 2.81 11.80
CA ALA A 119 -4.57 2.53 10.37
C ALA A 119 -3.57 3.34 9.52
N ALA A 120 -3.25 4.58 9.91
CA ALA A 120 -2.31 5.41 9.17
C ALA A 120 -0.89 4.83 9.26
N GLN A 121 -0.49 4.30 10.42
CA GLN A 121 0.80 3.62 10.59
C GLN A 121 0.85 2.32 9.78
N LEU A 122 -0.19 1.51 9.88
CA LEU A 122 -0.28 0.23 9.16
C LEU A 122 -0.27 0.42 7.65
N SER A 123 -0.90 1.49 7.14
CA SER A 123 -0.96 1.75 5.69
C SER A 123 0.41 1.95 5.02
N LEU A 124 1.47 2.16 5.80
CA LEU A 124 2.86 2.36 5.33
C LEU A 124 3.71 1.08 5.38
N LEU A 125 3.15 -0.02 5.88
CA LEU A 125 3.96 -1.15 6.32
C LEU A 125 4.37 -2.07 5.17
N THR A 126 3.54 -2.25 4.14
CA THR A 126 3.75 -3.30 3.14
C THR A 126 4.74 -2.93 2.03
N VAL A 127 5.07 -1.65 1.87
CA VAL A 127 6.11 -1.17 0.94
C VAL A 127 7.34 -0.71 1.71
N ASN A 128 7.16 0.24 2.64
CA ASN A 128 8.31 0.87 3.31
C ASN A 128 9.03 -0.06 4.30
N GLY A 129 8.29 -0.94 4.98
CA GLY A 129 8.87 -1.92 5.91
C GLY A 129 9.83 -2.90 5.22
N PRO A 130 9.36 -3.68 4.22
CA PRO A 130 10.22 -4.56 3.45
C PRO A 130 11.38 -3.84 2.74
N THR A 131 11.13 -2.64 2.19
CA THR A 131 12.19 -1.84 1.56
C THR A 131 13.30 -1.53 2.55
N ALA A 132 12.97 -1.10 3.77
CA ALA A 132 13.95 -0.81 4.80
C ALA A 132 14.70 -2.07 5.27
N ALA A 133 14.00 -3.21 5.37
CA ALA A 133 14.63 -4.49 5.71
C ALA A 133 15.65 -4.92 4.66
N VAL A 134 15.25 -4.92 3.37
CA VAL A 134 16.14 -5.27 2.25
C VAL A 134 17.37 -4.35 2.19
N LEU A 135 17.20 -3.04 2.42
CA LEU A 135 18.32 -2.09 2.47
C LEU A 135 19.34 -2.44 3.56
N LEU A 136 18.91 -3.03 4.66
CA LEU A 136 19.79 -3.38 5.78
C LEU A 136 20.35 -4.80 5.69
N ASP A 137 19.69 -5.69 4.95
CA ASP A 137 20.02 -7.13 4.95
C ASP A 137 20.74 -7.59 3.69
N ASP A 138 20.39 -7.03 2.50
CA ASP A 138 20.77 -7.64 1.24
C ASP A 138 22.01 -7.01 0.57
N PHE A 139 22.43 -5.82 1.00
CA PHE A 139 23.52 -5.09 0.33
C PHE A 139 24.85 -5.16 1.08
N VAL A 140 24.83 -5.03 2.40
CA VAL A 140 26.02 -5.05 3.25
C VAL A 140 25.69 -5.72 4.57
N ALA A 141 26.53 -6.66 5.00
CA ALA A 141 26.42 -7.26 6.32
C ALA A 141 26.80 -6.23 7.39
N LEU A 142 25.80 -5.73 8.13
CA LEU A 142 25.97 -4.79 9.22
C LEU A 142 25.84 -5.50 10.57
N ASN A 143 26.79 -5.22 11.48
CA ASN A 143 26.83 -5.74 12.84
C ASN A 143 26.45 -4.66 13.85
N ALA A 144 26.11 -5.07 15.06
CA ALA A 144 25.92 -4.13 16.16
C ALA A 144 27.19 -3.30 16.39
N GLY A 145 27.03 -1.98 16.47
CA GLY A 145 28.13 -1.02 16.61
C GLY A 145 28.57 -0.38 15.29
N ASP A 146 28.26 -0.96 14.14
CA ASP A 146 28.53 -0.37 12.83
C ASP A 146 27.75 0.93 12.60
N TRP A 147 28.18 1.68 11.59
CA TRP A 147 27.59 2.95 11.21
C TRP A 147 26.91 2.87 9.83
N LEU A 148 25.72 3.42 9.75
CA LEU A 148 24.96 3.62 8.53
C LEU A 148 24.73 5.12 8.31
N ILE A 149 24.97 5.61 7.10
CA ILE A 149 24.54 6.95 6.68
C ILE A 149 23.37 6.84 5.69
N GLN A 150 22.33 7.65 5.87
CA GLN A 150 21.22 7.74 4.94
C GLN A 150 20.83 9.18 4.65
N ASN A 151 20.41 9.45 3.41
CA ASN A 151 19.72 10.67 3.04
C ASN A 151 18.20 10.46 3.16
N ALA A 152 17.42 11.56 3.08
CA ALA A 152 15.96 11.53 3.22
C ALA A 152 15.48 10.74 4.46
N ALA A 153 16.20 10.84 5.57
CA ALA A 153 15.95 10.09 6.79
C ALA A 153 14.58 10.37 7.43
N ASN A 154 13.95 11.50 7.10
CA ASN A 154 12.60 11.86 7.50
C ASN A 154 11.49 11.27 6.60
N SER A 155 11.84 10.58 5.50
CA SER A 155 10.87 9.81 4.72
C SER A 155 10.33 8.60 5.49
N ASN A 156 9.19 8.04 5.04
CA ASN A 156 8.64 6.85 5.68
C ASN A 156 9.65 5.69 5.68
N CYS A 157 10.27 5.40 4.54
CA CYS A 157 11.30 4.36 4.45
C CYS A 157 12.49 4.65 5.38
N GLY A 158 13.01 5.90 5.39
CA GLY A 158 14.11 6.30 6.27
C GLY A 158 13.78 6.11 7.75
N ARG A 159 12.55 6.39 8.16
CA ARG A 159 12.07 6.17 9.54
C ARG A 159 12.00 4.67 9.90
N PHE A 160 11.62 3.79 8.95
CA PHE A 160 11.70 2.34 9.17
C PHE A 160 13.16 1.88 9.28
N VAL A 161 14.07 2.39 8.43
CA VAL A 161 15.51 2.12 8.54
C VAL A 161 16.03 2.50 9.92
N LEU A 162 15.67 3.68 10.45
CA LEU A 162 16.05 4.11 11.80
C LEU A 162 15.59 3.14 12.89
N GLN A 163 14.34 2.70 12.83
CA GLN A 163 13.77 1.78 13.82
C GLN A 163 14.47 0.42 13.79
N LEU A 164 14.65 -0.16 12.59
CA LEU A 164 15.32 -1.44 12.40
C LEU A 164 16.80 -1.38 12.80
N ALA A 165 17.52 -0.33 12.38
CA ALA A 165 18.91 -0.10 12.76
C ALA A 165 19.07 -0.02 14.29
N ARG A 166 18.18 0.74 14.97
CA ARG A 166 18.17 0.83 16.44
C ARG A 166 17.96 -0.52 17.11
N GLN A 167 17.02 -1.34 16.61
CA GLN A 167 16.78 -2.69 17.15
C GLN A 167 17.98 -3.61 17.01
N ARG A 168 18.80 -3.41 15.96
CA ARG A 168 20.01 -4.19 15.66
C ARG A 168 21.29 -3.62 16.27
N GLY A 169 21.20 -2.53 17.02
CA GLY A 169 22.37 -1.84 17.61
C GLY A 169 23.25 -1.13 16.58
N ILE A 170 22.75 -0.86 15.38
CA ILE A 170 23.45 -0.12 14.33
C ILE A 170 23.29 1.38 14.57
N LYS A 171 24.38 2.12 14.48
CA LYS A 171 24.41 3.57 14.63
C LYS A 171 24.06 4.24 13.30
N THR A 172 23.37 5.39 13.37
CA THR A 172 22.92 6.05 12.15
C THR A 172 23.32 7.52 12.09
N VAL A 173 23.76 7.97 10.91
CA VAL A 173 23.89 9.38 10.53
C VAL A 173 22.77 9.71 9.57
N ASN A 174 21.95 10.71 9.91
CA ASN A 174 20.69 10.97 9.25
C ASN A 174 20.70 12.36 8.60
N VAL A 175 20.71 12.38 7.27
CA VAL A 175 20.65 13.61 6.49
C VAL A 175 19.20 13.91 6.14
N VAL A 176 18.73 15.07 6.54
CA VAL A 176 17.37 15.58 6.29
C VAL A 176 17.44 16.92 5.54
N ARG A 177 16.38 17.25 4.83
CA ARG A 177 16.19 18.57 4.22
C ARG A 177 15.30 19.43 5.10
#